data_59a5329e2ea03faf440857228bf31962
#
_entry.id   59a5329e2ea03faf440857228bf31962
#
_cell.length_a   1.000
_cell.length_b   1.000
_cell.length_c   1.000
_cell.angle_alpha   90.00
_cell.angle_beta   90.00
_cell.angle_gamma   90.00
#
_symmetry.space_group_name_H-M   'P 1'
#
loop_
_entity.id
_entity.type
_entity.pdbx_description
1 polymer ?
#
loop_
_entity_poly.entity_id
_entity_poly.type
_entity_poly.pdbx_seq_one_letter_code
_entity_poly.pdbx_strand_id
1 'polypeptide(L)'
;MSFTPHHLFFDDVEIGQHWLSLGRTITEADIVNFAGLSGDFNPIHTDHEFAKTTPFRRPIAHGLLVFSVASGLGVNFPMMRTLAVLSIRDWQFRGPVFIGDTIRVRSEVLEKEARSRGRRGVITWKRQVLNQEQKVVQEGVTLTLVEGRAALASGETEGDVSPSTNDEGKPNP
;
A
#
# COMPACT_ATOMS: atom_id res chain seq x y z
N MET A 1 15.13 -8.29 -25.94
CA MET A 1 15.47 -7.36 -24.86
C MET A 1 14.95 -7.95 -23.58
N SER A 2 15.85 -8.38 -22.68
CA SER A 2 15.44 -8.89 -21.36
C SER A 2 15.19 -7.68 -20.45
N PHE A 3 13.94 -7.41 -20.12
CA PHE A 3 13.60 -6.44 -19.08
C PHE A 3 13.77 -7.12 -17.72
N THR A 4 14.95 -7.02 -17.14
CA THR A 4 15.11 -7.32 -15.72
C THR A 4 14.64 -6.08 -14.96
N PRO A 5 13.53 -6.13 -14.21
CA PRO A 5 13.10 -4.99 -13.42
C PRO A 5 14.18 -4.68 -12.38
N HIS A 6 14.77 -3.50 -12.46
CA HIS A 6 15.72 -3.04 -11.44
C HIS A 6 14.94 -2.62 -10.20
N HIS A 7 14.99 -3.43 -9.14
CA HIS A 7 14.50 -3.05 -7.84
C HIS A 7 15.42 -2.00 -7.22
N LEU A 8 14.82 -0.96 -6.65
CA LEU A 8 15.53 0.07 -5.91
C LEU A 8 15.73 -0.38 -4.44
N PHE A 9 16.90 -0.04 -3.91
CA PHE A 9 17.26 -0.24 -2.52
C PHE A 9 16.98 1.03 -1.71
N PHE A 10 17.09 0.92 -0.39
CA PHE A 10 16.99 2.06 0.51
C PHE A 10 17.91 3.21 0.12
N ASP A 11 19.10 2.90 -0.37
CA ASP A 11 20.14 3.87 -0.74
C ASP A 11 19.83 4.64 -2.04
N ASP A 12 18.94 4.10 -2.88
CA ASP A 12 18.67 4.62 -4.23
C ASP A 12 17.62 5.71 -4.29
N VAL A 13 16.99 6.02 -3.17
CA VAL A 13 15.92 7.02 -3.11
C VAL A 13 16.28 8.16 -2.16
N GLU A 14 15.76 9.35 -2.44
CA GLU A 14 16.02 10.57 -1.66
C GLU A 14 14.70 11.16 -1.14
N ILE A 15 14.79 11.92 -0.05
CA ILE A 15 13.66 12.67 0.51
C ILE A 15 13.15 13.66 -0.55
N GLY A 16 11.84 13.74 -0.72
CA GLY A 16 11.17 14.58 -1.71
C GLY A 16 11.00 13.94 -3.08
N GLN A 17 11.68 12.84 -3.38
CA GLN A 17 11.41 12.09 -4.61
C GLN A 17 10.00 11.53 -4.62
N HIS A 18 9.37 11.53 -5.80
CA HIS A 18 8.01 11.05 -5.96
C HIS A 18 7.83 10.24 -7.25
N TRP A 19 6.85 9.34 -7.22
CA TRP A 19 6.45 8.48 -8.34
C TRP A 19 4.95 8.47 -8.48
N LEU A 20 4.49 8.22 -9.70
CA LEU A 20 3.08 8.02 -10.01
C LEU A 20 2.92 6.63 -10.63
N SER A 21 2.00 5.83 -10.09
CA SER A 21 1.72 4.48 -10.59
C SER A 21 1.01 4.51 -11.95
N LEU A 22 0.93 3.34 -12.60
CA LEU A 22 -0.02 3.11 -13.68
C LEU A 22 -1.46 3.25 -13.14
N GLY A 23 -2.39 3.47 -14.07
CA GLY A 23 -3.82 3.53 -13.74
C GLY A 23 -4.44 2.14 -13.60
N ARG A 24 -5.38 1.99 -12.66
CA ARG A 24 -6.20 0.79 -12.46
C ARG A 24 -7.66 1.21 -12.34
N THR A 25 -8.51 0.73 -13.27
CA THR A 25 -9.94 0.99 -13.21
C THR A 25 -10.62 0.06 -12.21
N ILE A 26 -11.43 0.63 -11.34
CA ILE A 26 -12.26 -0.11 -10.38
C ILE A 26 -13.51 -0.61 -11.08
N THR A 27 -13.72 -1.90 -11.03
CA THR A 27 -14.85 -2.58 -11.69
C THR A 27 -15.90 -3.02 -10.66
N GLU A 28 -17.12 -3.32 -11.12
CA GLU A 28 -18.14 -3.91 -10.26
C GLU A 28 -17.71 -5.27 -9.71
N ALA A 29 -16.98 -6.06 -10.51
CA ALA A 29 -16.43 -7.33 -10.06
C ALA A 29 -15.45 -7.17 -8.89
N ASP A 30 -14.67 -6.10 -8.86
CA ASP A 30 -13.78 -5.81 -7.72
C ASP A 30 -14.59 -5.61 -6.44
N ILE A 31 -15.70 -4.87 -6.53
CA ILE A 31 -16.58 -4.57 -5.39
C ILE A 31 -17.24 -5.84 -4.87
N VAL A 32 -17.82 -6.65 -5.76
CA VAL A 32 -18.50 -7.91 -5.38
C VAL A 32 -17.52 -8.89 -4.77
N ASN A 33 -16.34 -9.06 -5.37
CA ASN A 33 -15.31 -9.94 -4.84
C ASN A 33 -14.82 -9.47 -3.47
N PHE A 34 -14.63 -8.15 -3.28
CA PHE A 34 -14.22 -7.62 -2.00
C PHE A 34 -15.31 -7.74 -0.93
N ALA A 35 -16.58 -7.57 -1.29
CA ALA A 35 -17.70 -7.82 -0.38
C ALA A 35 -17.70 -9.29 0.11
N GLY A 36 -17.47 -10.25 -0.82
CA GLY A 36 -17.35 -11.67 -0.49
C GLY A 36 -16.15 -11.98 0.39
N LEU A 37 -15.00 -11.31 0.16
CA LEU A 37 -13.79 -11.48 0.95
C LEU A 37 -13.91 -10.89 2.36
N SER A 38 -14.46 -9.69 2.47
CA SER A 38 -14.52 -8.92 3.72
C SER A 38 -15.76 -9.22 4.57
N GLY A 39 -16.83 -9.74 3.96
CA GLY A 39 -18.15 -9.87 4.56
C GLY A 39 -18.93 -8.54 4.59
N ASP A 40 -18.41 -7.46 4.02
CA ASP A 40 -19.07 -6.15 3.97
C ASP A 40 -20.00 -6.07 2.76
N PHE A 41 -21.23 -6.54 2.94
CA PHE A 41 -22.33 -6.47 1.98
C PHE A 41 -23.22 -5.24 2.23
N ASN A 42 -22.68 -4.15 2.75
CA ASN A 42 -23.48 -2.94 2.92
C ASN A 42 -24.13 -2.53 1.57
N PRO A 43 -25.46 -2.30 1.55
CA PRO A 43 -26.19 -1.99 0.31
C PRO A 43 -25.63 -0.77 -0.47
N ILE A 44 -24.92 0.12 0.19
CA ILE A 44 -24.26 1.25 -0.47
C ILE A 44 -23.22 0.81 -1.53
N HIS A 45 -22.71 -0.41 -1.43
CA HIS A 45 -21.71 -0.98 -2.33
C HIS A 45 -22.32 -1.93 -3.37
N THR A 46 -23.39 -2.67 -3.00
CA THR A 46 -23.84 -3.82 -3.77
C THR A 46 -25.28 -3.72 -4.28
N ASP A 47 -26.07 -2.74 -3.80
CA ASP A 47 -27.47 -2.56 -4.20
C ASP A 47 -27.63 -1.26 -4.96
N HIS A 48 -27.85 -1.37 -6.29
CA HIS A 48 -28.02 -0.22 -7.18
C HIS A 48 -29.27 0.60 -6.87
N GLU A 49 -30.36 -0.04 -6.45
CA GLU A 49 -31.60 0.67 -6.13
C GLU A 49 -31.46 1.43 -4.81
N PHE A 50 -30.89 0.78 -3.80
CA PHE A 50 -30.59 1.46 -2.55
C PHE A 50 -29.63 2.64 -2.75
N ALA A 51 -28.56 2.45 -3.51
CA ALA A 51 -27.55 3.48 -3.73
C ALA A 51 -28.13 4.76 -4.39
N LYS A 52 -29.20 4.65 -5.22
CA LYS A 52 -29.92 5.81 -5.79
C LYS A 52 -30.53 6.69 -4.70
N THR A 53 -30.88 6.15 -3.55
CA THR A 53 -31.48 6.89 -2.43
C THR A 53 -30.44 7.63 -1.59
N THR A 54 -29.17 7.31 -1.74
CA THR A 54 -28.05 7.92 -1.01
C THR A 54 -27.55 9.20 -1.68
N PRO A 55 -26.74 10.03 -1.00
CA PRO A 55 -26.10 11.20 -1.62
C PRO A 55 -25.22 10.85 -2.83
N PHE A 56 -24.73 9.62 -2.91
CA PHE A 56 -23.87 9.16 -4.01
C PHE A 56 -24.62 8.81 -5.29
N ARG A 57 -25.93 8.51 -5.19
CA ARG A 57 -26.83 8.18 -6.31
C ARG A 57 -26.48 6.92 -7.11
N ARG A 58 -25.39 6.26 -6.79
CA ARG A 58 -24.90 5.01 -7.38
C ARG A 58 -23.97 4.28 -6.42
N PRO A 59 -23.73 2.96 -6.59
CA PRO A 59 -22.79 2.23 -5.73
C PRO A 59 -21.40 2.86 -5.73
N ILE A 60 -20.78 2.84 -4.56
CA ILE A 60 -19.39 3.27 -4.36
C ILE A 60 -18.52 2.07 -3.98
N ALA A 61 -17.25 2.11 -4.32
CA ALA A 61 -16.29 1.12 -3.88
C ALA A 61 -16.08 1.21 -2.35
N HIS A 62 -15.84 0.05 -1.71
CA HIS A 62 -15.40 0.03 -0.32
C HIS A 62 -14.10 0.83 -0.18
N GLY A 63 -14.00 1.64 0.85
CA GLY A 63 -12.78 2.41 1.09
C GLY A 63 -11.55 1.51 1.21
N LEU A 64 -11.67 0.37 1.91
CA LEU A 64 -10.60 -0.61 2.08
C LEU A 64 -10.26 -1.37 0.79
N LEU A 65 -11.22 -1.62 -0.11
CA LEU A 65 -10.93 -2.14 -1.45
C LEU A 65 -9.99 -1.19 -2.21
N VAL A 66 -10.36 0.11 -2.25
CA VAL A 66 -9.55 1.13 -2.93
C VAL A 66 -8.16 1.21 -2.31
N PHE A 67 -8.05 1.16 -0.96
CA PHE A 67 -6.77 1.09 -0.25
C PHE A 67 -5.96 -0.13 -0.65
N SER A 68 -6.57 -1.32 -0.71
CA SER A 68 -5.89 -2.57 -1.08
C SER A 68 -5.34 -2.53 -2.50
N VAL A 69 -6.15 -2.03 -3.46
CA VAL A 69 -5.70 -1.83 -4.85
C VAL A 69 -4.56 -0.81 -4.91
N ALA A 70 -4.69 0.30 -4.17
CA ALA A 70 -3.66 1.34 -4.11
C ALA A 70 -2.35 0.81 -3.50
N SER A 71 -2.42 -0.05 -2.48
CA SER A 71 -1.25 -0.71 -1.91
C SER A 71 -0.50 -1.51 -2.98
N GLY A 72 -1.19 -2.33 -3.78
CA GLY A 72 -0.61 -3.08 -4.88
C GLY A 72 0.02 -2.19 -5.97
N LEU A 73 -0.66 -1.09 -6.34
CA LEU A 73 -0.10 -0.10 -7.27
C LEU A 73 1.17 0.56 -6.71
N GLY A 74 1.16 0.89 -5.43
CA GLY A 74 2.28 1.54 -4.75
C GLY A 74 3.54 0.67 -4.61
N VAL A 75 3.40 -0.66 -4.59
CA VAL A 75 4.54 -1.60 -4.53
C VAL A 75 5.37 -1.56 -5.80
N ASN A 76 4.76 -1.30 -6.95
CA ASN A 76 5.41 -1.30 -8.25
C ASN A 76 5.96 0.08 -8.67
N PHE A 77 5.60 1.16 -7.93
CA PHE A 77 5.99 2.53 -8.30
C PHE A 77 6.31 3.38 -7.05
N PRO A 78 7.60 3.45 -6.66
CA PRO A 78 8.75 2.75 -7.23
C PRO A 78 8.80 1.27 -6.82
N MET A 79 9.42 0.43 -7.65
CA MET A 79 9.64 -0.97 -7.33
C MET A 79 10.84 -1.08 -6.38
N MET A 80 10.54 -1.12 -5.09
CA MET A 80 11.54 -1.20 -4.02
C MET A 80 11.81 -2.66 -3.60
N ARG A 81 13.00 -2.92 -3.04
CA ARG A 81 13.30 -4.15 -2.29
C ARG A 81 12.62 -4.09 -0.92
N THR A 82 11.29 -4.06 -0.90
CA THR A 82 10.50 -3.94 0.32
C THR A 82 10.48 -5.28 1.06
N LEU A 83 10.88 -5.25 2.34
CA LEU A 83 10.88 -6.42 3.22
C LEU A 83 9.56 -6.52 4.01
N ALA A 84 9.01 -5.38 4.45
CA ALA A 84 7.76 -5.36 5.20
C ALA A 84 7.08 -3.98 5.15
N VAL A 85 5.76 -3.97 5.30
CA VAL A 85 4.99 -2.78 5.68
C VAL A 85 4.92 -2.74 7.20
N LEU A 86 5.44 -1.67 7.80
CA LEU A 86 5.53 -1.55 9.26
C LEU A 86 4.33 -0.86 9.87
N SER A 87 3.79 0.16 9.20
CA SER A 87 2.62 0.87 9.69
C SER A 87 1.91 1.65 8.60
N ILE A 88 0.63 1.93 8.87
CA ILE A 88 -0.21 2.85 8.13
C ILE A 88 -0.70 3.87 9.15
N ARG A 89 -0.52 5.16 8.85
CA ARG A 89 -0.87 6.26 9.77
C ARG A 89 -1.75 7.27 9.06
N ASP A 90 -2.68 7.87 9.81
CA ASP A 90 -3.49 9.01 9.38
C ASP A 90 -4.15 8.80 8.00
N TRP A 91 -4.59 7.55 7.73
CA TRP A 91 -5.25 7.24 6.46
C TRP A 91 -6.64 7.84 6.43
N GLN A 92 -6.89 8.65 5.39
CA GLN A 92 -8.14 9.41 5.25
C GLN A 92 -8.81 9.09 3.92
N PHE A 93 -10.13 8.95 3.97
CA PHE A 93 -11.01 8.75 2.83
C PHE A 93 -11.62 10.11 2.46
N ARG A 94 -11.07 10.75 1.41
CA ARG A 94 -11.39 12.12 1.02
C ARG A 94 -12.60 12.23 0.09
N GLY A 95 -12.91 11.16 -0.62
CA GLY A 95 -14.04 11.13 -1.55
C GLY A 95 -14.38 9.72 -2.00
N PRO A 96 -15.60 9.54 -2.57
CA PRO A 96 -16.03 8.27 -3.09
C PRO A 96 -15.24 7.89 -4.35
N VAL A 97 -15.06 6.59 -4.55
CA VAL A 97 -14.60 5.99 -5.81
C VAL A 97 -15.74 5.17 -6.37
N PHE A 98 -16.07 5.37 -7.62
CA PHE A 98 -17.18 4.73 -8.28
C PHE A 98 -16.74 3.61 -9.22
N ILE A 99 -17.67 2.73 -9.59
CA ILE A 99 -17.47 1.78 -10.69
C ILE A 99 -17.10 2.56 -11.95
N GLY A 100 -15.99 2.17 -12.61
CA GLY A 100 -15.46 2.84 -13.78
C GLY A 100 -14.41 3.92 -13.50
N ASP A 101 -14.25 4.35 -12.26
CA ASP A 101 -13.16 5.27 -11.90
C ASP A 101 -11.80 4.59 -12.04
N THR A 102 -10.84 5.33 -12.57
CA THR A 102 -9.45 4.88 -12.72
C THR A 102 -8.59 5.56 -11.66
N ILE A 103 -8.00 4.78 -10.78
CA ILE A 103 -7.14 5.28 -9.71
C ILE A 103 -5.66 5.11 -10.03
N ARG A 104 -4.85 6.01 -9.49
CA ARG A 104 -3.38 5.98 -9.50
C ARG A 104 -2.87 6.32 -8.10
N VAL A 105 -1.66 5.89 -7.79
CA VAL A 105 -1.00 6.22 -6.52
C VAL A 105 0.18 7.13 -6.78
N ARG A 106 0.18 8.29 -6.12
CA ARG A 106 1.37 9.12 -5.97
C ARG A 106 2.06 8.73 -4.66
N SER A 107 3.34 8.42 -4.76
CA SER A 107 4.20 8.04 -3.65
C SER A 107 5.31 9.06 -3.53
N GLU A 108 5.51 9.64 -2.34
CA GLU A 108 6.56 10.62 -2.06
C GLU A 108 7.34 10.18 -0.82
N VAL A 109 8.66 10.27 -0.86
CA VAL A 109 9.52 9.99 0.29
C VAL A 109 9.51 11.19 1.23
N LEU A 110 8.96 11.01 2.45
CA LEU A 110 8.97 12.05 3.48
C LEU A 110 10.22 11.97 4.36
N GLU A 111 10.59 10.74 4.77
CA GLU A 111 11.69 10.52 5.69
C GLU A 111 12.39 9.21 5.37
N LYS A 112 13.65 9.11 5.76
CA LYS A 112 14.49 7.93 5.65
C LYS A 112 15.27 7.70 6.94
N GLU A 113 15.26 6.48 7.44
CA GLU A 113 16.01 6.10 8.62
C GLU A 113 16.83 4.82 8.33
N ALA A 114 18.15 4.92 8.32
CA ALA A 114 19.02 3.76 8.13
C ALA A 114 19.00 2.86 9.36
N ARG A 115 18.94 1.55 9.14
CA ARG A 115 18.94 0.50 10.18
C ARG A 115 20.00 -0.55 9.90
N SER A 116 20.40 -1.27 10.96
CA SER A 116 21.31 -2.42 10.84
C SER A 116 22.60 -2.11 10.05
N ARG A 117 23.24 -0.97 10.33
CA ARG A 117 24.48 -0.52 9.66
C ARG A 117 24.35 -0.42 8.12
N GLY A 118 23.20 0.08 7.64
CA GLY A 118 22.94 0.25 6.21
C GLY A 118 22.46 -1.00 5.48
N ARG A 119 22.29 -2.14 6.15
CA ARG A 119 21.72 -3.35 5.52
C ARG A 119 20.22 -3.24 5.28
N ARG A 120 19.53 -2.37 6.02
CA ARG A 120 18.08 -2.09 5.93
C ARG A 120 17.84 -0.63 6.22
N GLY A 121 16.69 -0.12 5.82
CA GLY A 121 16.22 1.18 6.24
C GLY A 121 14.71 1.27 6.26
N VAL A 122 14.19 2.21 7.03
CA VAL A 122 12.78 2.54 7.06
C VAL A 122 12.55 3.76 6.19
N ILE A 123 11.58 3.67 5.29
CA ILE A 123 11.14 4.79 4.46
C ILE A 123 9.72 5.16 4.89
N THR A 124 9.51 6.43 5.21
CA THR A 124 8.21 7.04 5.46
C THR A 124 7.70 7.65 4.15
N TRP A 125 6.57 7.14 3.68
CA TRP A 125 5.96 7.56 2.43
C TRP A 125 4.69 8.36 2.69
N LYS A 126 4.52 9.49 2.00
CA LYS A 126 3.19 10.03 1.73
C LYS A 126 2.59 9.28 0.56
N ARG A 127 1.38 8.77 0.75
CA ARG A 127 0.63 8.08 -0.31
C ARG A 127 -0.65 8.85 -0.59
N GLN A 128 -0.90 9.15 -1.86
CA GLN A 128 -2.13 9.78 -2.32
C GLN A 128 -2.73 8.94 -3.44
N VAL A 129 -3.98 8.55 -3.27
CA VAL A 129 -4.77 7.89 -4.31
C VAL A 129 -5.52 8.97 -5.07
N LEU A 130 -5.24 9.04 -6.37
CA LEU A 130 -5.83 10.02 -7.29
C LEU A 130 -6.81 9.32 -8.22
N ASN A 131 -7.95 9.95 -8.50
CA ASN A 131 -8.85 9.49 -9.56
C ASN A 131 -8.42 10.03 -10.94
N GLN A 132 -9.19 9.73 -12.00
CA GLN A 132 -8.92 10.20 -13.37
C GLN A 132 -8.95 11.73 -13.51
N GLU A 133 -9.63 12.44 -12.61
CA GLU A 133 -9.69 13.91 -12.56
C GLU A 133 -8.55 14.52 -11.73
N GLN A 134 -7.56 13.71 -11.30
CA GLN A 134 -6.45 14.10 -10.42
C GLN A 134 -6.90 14.57 -9.03
N LYS A 135 -8.11 14.25 -8.61
CA LYS A 135 -8.59 14.51 -7.25
C LYS A 135 -8.04 13.45 -6.31
N VAL A 136 -7.57 13.89 -5.13
CA VAL A 136 -7.19 12.97 -4.04
C VAL A 136 -8.46 12.37 -3.46
N VAL A 137 -8.64 11.06 -3.61
CA VAL A 137 -9.77 10.30 -3.05
C VAL A 137 -9.41 9.60 -1.74
N GLN A 138 -8.14 9.26 -1.56
CA GLN A 138 -7.60 8.79 -0.28
C GLN A 138 -6.17 9.28 -0.12
N GLU A 139 -5.72 9.44 1.12
CA GLU A 139 -4.32 9.75 1.41
C GLU A 139 -3.94 9.33 2.82
N GLY A 140 -2.65 9.17 3.04
CA GLY A 140 -2.08 8.87 4.34
C GLY A 140 -0.58 8.62 4.27
N VAL A 141 -0.04 8.13 5.37
CA VAL A 141 1.38 7.83 5.51
C VAL A 141 1.57 6.34 5.71
N THR A 142 2.52 5.74 4.98
CA THR A 142 2.93 4.36 5.18
C THR A 142 4.41 4.28 5.49
N LEU A 143 4.80 3.37 6.39
CA LEU A 143 6.19 3.07 6.69
C LEU A 143 6.53 1.69 6.15
N THR A 144 7.61 1.60 5.40
CA THR A 144 8.11 0.32 4.88
C THR A 144 9.55 0.09 5.31
N LEU A 145 9.85 -1.16 5.65
CA LEU A 145 11.22 -1.65 5.80
C LEU A 145 11.71 -2.06 4.41
N VAL A 146 12.87 -1.54 4.02
CA VAL A 146 13.46 -1.74 2.70
C VAL A 146 14.89 -2.24 2.87
N GLU A 147 15.32 -3.13 2.00
CA GLU A 147 16.68 -3.64 1.95
C GLU A 147 17.66 -2.54 1.53
N GLY A 148 18.80 -2.46 2.19
CA GLY A 148 19.91 -1.58 1.84
C GLY A 148 20.99 -2.32 1.04
N ARG A 149 21.77 -1.62 0.23
CA ARG A 149 22.84 -2.22 -0.60
C ARG A 149 23.90 -2.94 0.22
N ALA A 150 24.15 -2.54 1.45
CA ALA A 150 25.10 -3.22 2.33
C ALA A 150 24.69 -4.67 2.69
N ALA A 151 23.42 -5.05 2.51
CA ALA A 151 22.99 -6.44 2.67
C ALA A 151 23.58 -7.35 1.57
N LEU A 152 23.71 -6.87 0.33
CA LEU A 152 24.30 -7.62 -0.78
C LEU A 152 25.80 -7.92 -0.55
N ALA A 153 26.50 -7.01 0.11
CA ALA A 153 27.93 -7.16 0.39
C ALA A 153 28.23 -8.21 1.48
N SER A 154 27.24 -8.50 2.34
CA SER A 154 27.38 -9.47 3.42
C SER A 154 26.97 -10.91 3.06
N GLY A 155 26.49 -11.15 1.82
CA GLY A 155 26.12 -12.50 1.36
C GLY A 155 24.87 -13.09 2.02
N GLU A 156 24.10 -12.30 2.75
CA GLU A 156 22.83 -12.72 3.37
C GLU A 156 21.69 -12.58 2.34
N THR A 157 21.64 -13.52 1.41
CA THR A 157 20.45 -13.73 0.58
C THR A 157 19.55 -14.74 1.30
N GLU A 158 18.33 -14.30 1.60
CA GLU A 158 17.16 -15.12 1.93
C GLU A 158 17.36 -16.27 2.93
N GLY A 159 16.91 -16.09 4.17
CA GLY A 159 16.59 -17.19 5.05
C GLY A 159 17.01 -17.01 6.49
N ASP A 160 16.44 -16.08 7.20
CA ASP A 160 16.11 -16.27 8.61
C ASP A 160 15.10 -15.23 9.10
N VAL A 161 13.83 -15.53 8.90
CA VAL A 161 12.74 -14.95 9.67
C VAL A 161 12.31 -15.99 10.68
N SER A 162 13.17 -16.27 11.65
CA SER A 162 12.74 -17.00 12.84
C SER A 162 12.16 -16.00 13.84
N PRO A 163 10.93 -16.18 14.31
CA PRO A 163 10.41 -15.41 15.42
C PRO A 163 11.18 -15.80 16.68
N SER A 164 11.76 -14.83 17.37
CA SER A 164 12.34 -15.03 18.68
C SER A 164 11.25 -15.44 19.67
N THR A 165 11.13 -16.71 19.96
CA THR A 165 10.39 -17.23 21.10
C THR A 165 11.23 -17.00 22.37
N ASN A 166 11.02 -15.86 23.02
CA ASN A 166 11.36 -15.72 24.41
C ASN A 166 10.13 -16.15 25.22
N ASP A 167 10.07 -17.43 25.54
CA ASP A 167 9.24 -17.93 26.61
C ASP A 167 10.15 -18.67 27.60
N GLU A 168 10.69 -17.93 28.56
CA GLU A 168 11.24 -18.51 29.76
C GLU A 168 10.13 -18.57 30.81
N GLY A 169 9.48 -19.73 30.87
CA GLY A 169 8.62 -20.11 31.97
C GLY A 169 9.34 -20.17 33.29
N LYS A 170 8.93 -19.31 34.22
CA LYS A 170 9.24 -19.53 35.65
C LYS A 170 8.13 -20.38 36.26
N PRO A 171 8.45 -21.43 37.00
CA PRO A 171 7.46 -22.15 37.80
C PRO A 171 7.11 -21.32 39.02
N ASN A 172 5.86 -21.18 39.30
CA ASN A 172 5.35 -20.61 40.56
C ASN A 172 5.01 -21.72 41.55
N PRO A 173 5.23 -21.51 42.83
CA PRO A 173 5.10 -22.52 43.90
C PRO A 173 3.65 -22.94 44.17
#